data_f8cf9df8528bca76ba2e7ac1ba3d4a65
#
_entry.id   f8cf9df8528bca76ba2e7ac1ba3d4a65
#
_cell.length_a   1.000
_cell.length_b   1.000
_cell.length_c   1.000
_cell.angle_alpha   90.00
_cell.angle_beta   90.00
_cell.angle_gamma   90.00
#
_symmetry.space_group_name_H-M   'P 1'
#
loop_
_entity.id
_entity.type
_entity.pdbx_description
1 polymer ?
#
loop_
_entity_poly.entity_id
_entity_poly.type
_entity_poly.pdbx_seq_one_letter_code
_entity_poly.pdbx_strand_id
1 'polypeptide(L)'
;MAVSYNKLWKLMIDKKINKSQLCKKIKISSSTMAKMTNDEMVAMTVLEKICAELECDISDIMEFTDLAEVKKKIHNDNISPDNGTVNIR
;
A
#
# COMPACT_ATOMS: atom_id res chain seq x y z
N MET A 1 -1.85 0.17 -10.88
CA MET A 1 -1.29 0.80 -9.69
C MET A 1 0.04 0.20 -9.36
N ALA A 2 0.92 1.01 -8.85
CA ALA A 2 2.28 0.54 -8.57
C ALA A 2 2.47 0.05 -7.15
N VAL A 3 1.49 -0.67 -6.64
CA VAL A 3 1.57 -1.18 -5.28
C VAL A 3 1.07 -2.63 -5.25
N SER A 4 1.65 -3.43 -4.38
CA SER A 4 1.24 -4.81 -4.18
C SER A 4 1.19 -5.10 -2.70
N TYR A 5 0.18 -5.83 -2.27
CA TYR A 5 0.03 -6.25 -0.88
C TYR A 5 0.22 -7.77 -0.74
N ASN A 6 0.87 -8.39 -1.71
CA ASN A 6 1.08 -9.84 -1.66
C ASN A 6 1.81 -10.27 -0.39
N LYS A 7 2.72 -9.45 0.10
CA LYS A 7 3.43 -9.75 1.34
C LYS A 7 2.46 -9.81 2.51
N LEU A 8 1.47 -8.92 2.51
CA LEU A 8 0.45 -8.91 3.57
C LEU A 8 -0.36 -10.20 3.54
N TRP A 9 -0.76 -10.64 2.34
CA TRP A 9 -1.57 -11.86 2.24
C TRP A 9 -0.80 -13.06 2.75
N LYS A 10 0.49 -13.15 2.44
CA LYS A 10 1.34 -14.23 2.93
C LYS A 10 1.50 -14.18 4.44
N LEU A 11 1.70 -12.99 4.97
CA LEU A 11 1.86 -12.81 6.42
C LEU A 11 0.59 -13.22 7.15
N MET A 12 -0.57 -12.86 6.58
CA MET A 12 -1.85 -13.22 7.18
C MET A 12 -2.05 -14.73 7.21
N ILE A 13 -1.62 -15.41 6.15
CA ILE A 13 -1.68 -16.87 6.11
C ILE A 13 -0.82 -17.44 7.24
N ASP A 14 0.39 -16.93 7.39
CA ASP A 14 1.29 -17.40 8.43
C ASP A 14 0.73 -17.16 9.82
N LYS A 15 0.02 -16.07 10.01
CA LYS A 15 -0.57 -15.74 11.30
C LYS A 15 -1.98 -16.31 11.47
N LYS A 16 -2.46 -17.00 10.45
CA LYS A 16 -3.78 -17.65 10.47
C LYS A 16 -4.92 -16.68 10.73
N ILE A 17 -4.88 -15.54 10.07
CA ILE A 17 -5.94 -14.54 10.19
C ILE A 17 -6.48 -14.27 8.79
N ASN A 18 -7.79 -14.18 8.64
CA ASN A 18 -8.38 -13.88 7.34
C ASN A 18 -8.73 -12.40 7.25
N LYS A 19 -9.11 -11.95 6.04
CA LYS A 19 -9.39 -10.55 5.79
C LYS A 19 -10.52 -10.01 6.67
N SER A 20 -11.56 -10.82 6.84
CA SER A 20 -12.69 -10.42 7.65
C SER A 20 -12.30 -10.19 9.11
N GLN A 21 -11.48 -11.08 9.64
CA GLN A 21 -10.99 -10.95 11.01
C GLN A 21 -10.12 -9.71 11.17
N LEU A 22 -9.26 -9.47 10.21
CA LEU A 22 -8.38 -8.31 10.26
C LEU A 22 -9.20 -7.01 10.22
N CYS A 23 -10.18 -6.95 9.33
CA CYS A 23 -11.06 -5.78 9.24
C CYS A 23 -11.70 -5.45 10.57
N LYS A 24 -12.20 -6.47 11.25
CA LYS A 24 -12.85 -6.28 12.54
C LYS A 24 -11.88 -5.82 13.59
N LYS A 25 -10.69 -6.41 13.60
CA LYS A 25 -9.69 -6.06 14.62
C LYS A 25 -9.20 -4.63 14.50
N ILE A 26 -8.99 -4.16 13.30
CA ILE A 26 -8.46 -2.81 13.11
C ILE A 26 -9.53 -1.81 12.73
N LYS A 27 -10.77 -2.26 12.69
CA LYS A 27 -11.92 -1.38 12.47
C LYS A 27 -11.84 -0.59 11.17
N ILE A 28 -11.61 -1.30 10.08
CA ILE A 28 -11.66 -0.69 8.75
C ILE A 28 -12.84 -1.30 8.00
N SER A 29 -13.30 -0.60 6.98
CA SER A 29 -14.44 -1.06 6.21
C SER A 29 -14.06 -2.16 5.24
N SER A 30 -15.04 -2.95 4.83
CA SER A 30 -14.80 -3.98 3.84
C SER A 30 -14.43 -3.36 2.49
N SER A 31 -14.90 -2.16 2.22
CA SER A 31 -14.55 -1.49 0.96
C SER A 31 -13.06 -1.11 0.94
N THR A 32 -12.49 -0.75 2.09
CA THR A 32 -11.06 -0.48 2.19
C THR A 32 -10.27 -1.75 1.92
N MET A 33 -10.70 -2.86 2.51
CA MET A 33 -10.05 -4.14 2.30
C MET A 33 -10.16 -4.57 0.83
N ALA A 34 -11.30 -4.30 0.20
CA ALA A 34 -11.50 -4.62 -1.21
C ALA A 34 -10.52 -3.85 -2.09
N LYS A 35 -10.24 -2.60 -1.75
CA LYS A 35 -9.24 -1.81 -2.47
C LYS A 35 -7.88 -2.46 -2.39
N MET A 36 -7.50 -2.94 -1.21
CA MET A 36 -6.22 -3.61 -1.04
C MET A 36 -6.17 -4.91 -1.83
N THR A 37 -7.28 -5.63 -1.89
CA THR A 37 -7.37 -6.87 -2.68
C THR A 37 -7.12 -6.57 -4.16
N ASN A 38 -7.50 -5.37 -4.62
CA ASN A 38 -7.29 -4.96 -6.00
C ASN A 38 -6.00 -4.16 -6.18
N ASP A 39 -5.11 -4.22 -5.23
CA ASP A 39 -3.82 -3.53 -5.27
C ASP A 39 -3.96 -2.02 -5.46
N GLU A 40 -4.96 -1.45 -4.82
CA GLU A 40 -5.15 0.00 -4.86
C GLU A 40 -4.55 0.62 -3.60
N MET A 41 -4.16 1.86 -3.70
CA MET A 41 -3.59 2.55 -2.56
C MET A 41 -4.67 2.88 -1.54
N VAL A 42 -4.31 2.78 -0.27
CA VAL A 42 -5.19 3.12 0.84
C VAL A 42 -4.47 4.12 1.73
N ALA A 43 -5.19 4.70 2.66
CA ALA A 43 -4.61 5.71 3.55
C ALA A 43 -3.51 5.11 4.43
N MET A 44 -2.50 5.92 4.71
CA MET A 44 -1.41 5.47 5.59
C MET A 44 -1.92 5.05 6.96
N THR A 45 -3.00 5.66 7.44
CA THR A 45 -3.58 5.28 8.73
C THR A 45 -4.06 3.85 8.73
N VAL A 46 -4.55 3.36 7.59
CA VAL A 46 -4.97 1.96 7.47
C VAL A 46 -3.74 1.06 7.56
N LEU A 47 -2.68 1.42 6.85
CA LEU A 47 -1.44 0.63 6.86
C LEU A 47 -0.82 0.62 8.25
N GLU A 48 -0.90 1.73 8.95
CA GLU A 48 -0.40 1.83 10.31
C GLU A 48 -1.15 0.87 11.24
N LYS A 49 -2.47 0.82 11.11
CA LYS A 49 -3.28 -0.10 11.91
C LYS A 49 -2.93 -1.55 11.65
N ILE A 50 -2.72 -1.89 10.37
CA ILE A 50 -2.36 -3.25 10.00
C ILE A 50 -1.01 -3.62 10.60
N CYS A 51 -0.03 -2.73 10.49
CA CYS A 51 1.28 -2.99 11.04
C CYS A 51 1.25 -3.14 12.55
N ALA A 52 0.44 -2.31 13.21
CA ALA A 52 0.30 -2.40 14.66
C ALA A 52 -0.32 -3.73 15.07
N GLU A 53 -1.37 -4.15 14.36
CA GLU A 53 -2.04 -5.40 14.70
C GLU A 53 -1.17 -6.63 14.42
N LEU A 54 -0.43 -6.62 13.33
CA LEU A 54 0.40 -7.76 12.95
C LEU A 54 1.82 -7.65 13.47
N GLU A 55 2.12 -6.58 14.18
CA GLU A 55 3.44 -6.34 14.79
C GLU A 55 4.56 -6.45 13.75
N CYS A 56 4.44 -5.66 12.71
CA CYS A 56 5.40 -5.67 11.63
C CYS A 56 5.59 -4.25 11.07
N ASP A 57 6.48 -4.12 10.12
CA ASP A 57 6.74 -2.83 9.50
C ASP A 57 6.03 -2.78 8.14
N ILE A 58 5.94 -1.60 7.57
CA ILE A 58 5.23 -1.43 6.31
C ILE A 58 5.89 -2.24 5.18
N SER A 59 7.19 -2.40 5.22
CA SER A 59 7.90 -3.20 4.21
C SER A 59 7.55 -4.68 4.27
N ASP A 60 6.93 -5.11 5.36
CA ASP A 60 6.52 -6.51 5.52
C ASP A 60 5.13 -6.76 4.93
N ILE A 61 4.40 -5.72 4.56
CA ILE A 61 3.04 -5.88 4.09
C ILE A 61 2.82 -5.34 2.68
N MET A 62 3.68 -4.49 2.19
CA MET A 62 3.49 -3.94 0.84
C MET A 62 4.80 -3.64 0.18
N GLU A 63 4.75 -3.46 -1.12
CA GLU A 63 5.90 -3.06 -1.90
C GLU A 63 5.39 -2.34 -3.14
N PHE A 64 6.24 -1.53 -3.73
CA PHE A 64 5.89 -0.92 -5.00
C PHE A 64 6.26 -1.87 -6.13
N THR A 65 5.46 -1.84 -7.18
CA THR A 65 5.72 -2.63 -8.37
C THR A 65 5.66 -1.67 -9.56
N ASP A 66 6.11 -2.13 -10.70
CA ASP A 66 6.02 -1.32 -11.92
C ASP A 66 6.52 0.11 -11.78
N LEU A 67 7.56 0.30 -11.00
CA LEU A 67 8.11 1.64 -10.81
C LEU A 67 8.65 2.23 -12.11
N ALA A 68 9.03 1.39 -13.04
CA ALA A 68 9.48 1.86 -14.34
C ALA A 68 8.35 2.59 -15.08
N GLU A 69 7.12 2.08 -14.92
CA GLU A 69 5.96 2.73 -15.52
C GLU A 69 5.69 4.08 -14.87
N VAL A 70 5.83 4.13 -13.55
CA VAL A 70 5.63 5.37 -12.80
C VAL A 70 6.68 6.40 -13.23
N LYS A 71 7.91 5.97 -13.38
CA LYS A 71 8.99 6.84 -13.81
C LYS A 71 8.72 7.41 -15.20
N LYS A 72 8.23 6.59 -16.10
CA LYS A 72 7.85 7.02 -17.41
C LYS A 72 6.77 8.08 -17.34
N LYS A 73 5.77 7.86 -16.51
CA LYS A 73 4.68 8.78 -16.33
C LYS A 73 5.16 10.13 -15.84
N ILE A 74 6.05 10.13 -14.88
CA ILE A 74 6.63 11.34 -14.34
C ILE A 74 7.32 12.11 -15.45
N HIS A 75 8.11 11.44 -16.25
CA HIS A 75 8.84 12.09 -17.33
C HIS A 75 7.93 12.63 -18.43
N ASN A 76 6.83 11.95 -18.67
CA ASN A 76 5.89 12.39 -19.68
C ASN A 76 5.05 13.55 -19.20
N ASP A 77 4.84 13.64 -17.89
CA ASP A 77 4.04 14.70 -17.34
C ASP A 77 4.87 15.87 -16.90
N ASN A 78 6.09 15.90 -17.28
CA ASN A 78 6.97 16.84 -16.75
C ASN A 78 6.79 18.17 -17.29
N ILE A 79 5.69 18.52 -17.64
CA ILE A 79 5.41 19.76 -18.04
C ILE A 79 5.48 20.69 -16.94
N SER A 80 5.39 20.27 -15.81
CA SER A 80 5.39 21.15 -14.74
C SER A 80 6.75 21.61 -14.47
N PRO A 81 6.99 22.79 -14.67
CA PRO A 81 8.26 23.26 -14.44
C PRO A 81 8.60 23.34 -13.04
N ASP A 82 7.76 23.35 -12.31
CA ASP A 82 8.01 23.46 -11.01
C ASP A 82 8.51 22.40 -10.46
N ASN A 83 8.59 21.82 -10.94
CA ASN A 83 9.01 20.90 -10.43
C ASN A 83 10.19 20.96 -10.00
N GLY A 84 10.32 21.66 -10.24
CA GLY A 84 11.40 21.65 -9.85
C GLY A 84 11.78 21.61 -8.66
N THR A 85 11.61 21.82 -8.54
CA THR A 85 11.90 21.77 -7.57
C THR A 85 12.06 20.91 -6.78
N VAL A 86 12.04 20.76 -6.86
CA VAL A 86 12.11 20.05 -6.14
C VAL A 86 12.92 19.33 -5.65
N ASN A 87 13.08 19.48 -5.67
CA ASN A 87 13.64 18.87 -5.32
C ASN A 87 14.22 18.37 -4.54
N ILE A 88 14.24 18.20 -4.34
CA ILE A 88 14.58 17.70 -3.69
C ILE A 88 15.20 17.19 -3.22
N ARG A 89 15.45 16.95 -3.02
CA ARG A 89 15.90 16.28 -2.66
C ARG A 89 16.17 15.69 -2.59
#